data_18292b63c0ce3d31d7006132c27b50fd
#
_entry.id   18292b63c0ce3d31d7006132c27b50fd
#
_cell.length_a   1.000
_cell.length_b   1.000
_cell.length_c   1.000
_cell.angle_alpha   90.00
_cell.angle_beta   90.00
_cell.angle_gamma   90.00
#
_symmetry.space_group_name_H-M   'P 1'
#
loop_
_entity.id
_entity.type
_entity.pdbx_description
1 polymer ?
#
loop_
_entity_poly.entity_id
_entity_poly.type
_entity_poly.pdbx_seq_one_letter_code
_entity_poly.pdbx_strand_id
1 'polypeptide(L)'
;MSYFEGYQQTLFFYPPALTIPGVTQTYDVYTTNYLSTRNYTLTALVQDIDTSVVVRLEGSVDGTNFAAMISNSITANGTYTYNVTGFPMKKIRANFFQRTGGNNAIVTFQLAAN
;
A
#
# COMPACT_ATOMS: atom_id res chain seq x y z
N MET A 1 -27.87 18.94 -3.64
CA MET A 1 -27.52 18.43 -3.70
C MET A 1 -26.94 17.94 -3.66
N SER A 2 -26.74 17.65 -3.45
CA SER A 2 -25.97 17.11 -3.36
C SER A 2 -25.59 16.16 -3.56
N TYR A 3 -25.68 15.69 -3.92
CA TYR A 3 -25.34 14.68 -4.36
C TYR A 3 -23.98 14.38 -4.11
N PHE A 4 -23.31 15.10 -3.73
CA PHE A 4 -21.95 14.98 -3.35
C PHE A 4 -21.75 14.35 -2.02
N GLU A 5 -22.75 14.35 -1.21
CA GLU A 5 -22.66 13.76 0.10
C GLU A 5 -22.39 12.27 0.08
N GLY A 6 -22.90 11.59 -0.94
CA GLY A 6 -22.64 10.17 -1.09
C GLY A 6 -21.41 9.84 -1.91
N TYR A 7 -20.68 10.85 -2.29
CA TYR A 7 -19.58 10.70 -3.22
C TYR A 7 -18.31 10.31 -2.49
N GLN A 8 -17.68 9.25 -2.94
CA GLN A 8 -16.45 8.76 -2.33
C GLN A 8 -15.26 9.20 -3.18
N GLN A 9 -14.32 9.87 -2.53
CA GLN A 9 -13.13 10.37 -3.19
C GLN A 9 -12.11 9.24 -3.35
N THR A 10 -11.49 9.17 -4.53
CA THR A 10 -10.37 8.27 -4.76
C THR A 10 -9.07 9.02 -4.52
N LEU A 11 -8.20 8.43 -3.74
CA LEU A 11 -6.90 8.99 -3.39
C LEU A 11 -5.81 8.14 -4.03
N PHE A 12 -4.79 8.80 -4.56
CA PHE A 12 -3.65 8.12 -5.18
C PHE A 12 -2.36 8.58 -4.54
N PHE A 13 -1.46 7.66 -4.27
CA PHE A 13 -0.17 7.94 -3.63
C PHE A 13 0.96 7.26 -4.39
N TYR A 14 2.06 8.00 -4.57
CA TYR A 14 3.20 7.55 -5.37
C TYR A 14 4.49 7.74 -4.58
N PRO A 15 4.78 6.88 -3.60
CA PRO A 15 6.02 7.00 -2.85
C PRO A 15 7.24 6.70 -3.72
N PRO A 16 8.42 7.22 -3.36
CA PRO A 16 9.64 6.90 -4.06
C PRO A 16 10.00 5.42 -3.92
N ALA A 17 10.80 4.93 -4.87
CA ALA A 17 11.26 3.54 -4.86
C ALA A 17 12.05 3.24 -3.58
N LEU A 18 11.88 2.03 -3.08
CA LEU A 18 12.63 1.53 -1.92
C LEU A 18 13.76 0.64 -2.42
N THR A 19 14.98 1.02 -2.10
CA THR A 19 16.18 0.28 -2.47
C THR A 19 16.67 -0.63 -1.35
N ILE A 20 16.07 -0.51 -0.18
CA ILE A 20 16.29 -1.39 0.98
C ILE A 20 14.92 -1.69 1.60
N PRO A 21 14.79 -2.82 2.31
CA PRO A 21 13.54 -3.11 3.02
C PRO A 21 13.16 -1.99 3.99
N GLY A 22 11.89 -1.68 4.04
CA GLY A 22 11.37 -0.64 4.89
C GLY A 22 9.97 -0.24 4.47
N VAL A 23 9.39 0.71 5.20
CA VAL A 23 8.03 1.20 4.95
C VAL A 23 8.09 2.52 4.18
N THR A 24 7.04 2.76 3.39
CA THR A 24 6.80 4.08 2.82
C THR A 24 6.34 5.03 3.92
N GLN A 25 6.20 6.30 3.61
CA GLN A 25 5.50 7.20 4.52
C GLN A 25 4.06 6.73 4.69
N THR A 26 3.42 7.17 5.76
CA THR A 26 2.01 6.89 6.01
C THR A 26 1.14 7.91 5.28
N TYR A 27 -0.02 7.45 4.82
CA TYR A 27 -0.95 8.29 4.09
C TYR A 27 -2.30 8.29 4.80
N ASP A 28 -2.87 9.49 4.95
CA ASP A 28 -4.20 9.64 5.52
C ASP A 28 -5.24 9.21 4.48
N VAL A 29 -6.13 8.32 4.87
CA VAL A 29 -7.22 7.85 4.01
C VAL A 29 -8.59 8.09 4.63
N TYR A 30 -8.61 8.74 5.79
CA TYR A 30 -9.82 9.15 6.47
C TYR A 30 -10.05 10.64 6.28
N THR A 31 -11.30 11.02 6.04
CA THR A 31 -11.68 12.42 5.98
C THR A 31 -13.04 12.59 6.66
N THR A 32 -13.21 13.71 7.36
CA THR A 32 -14.48 14.02 8.03
C THR A 32 -15.52 14.58 7.08
N ASN A 33 -15.14 14.96 5.86
CA ASN A 33 -16.04 15.60 4.91
C ASN A 33 -16.65 14.66 3.89
N TYR A 34 -16.13 13.43 3.83
CA TYR A 34 -16.55 12.43 2.84
C TYR A 34 -16.69 11.09 3.53
N LEU A 35 -17.22 10.14 2.81
CA LEU A 35 -17.23 8.78 3.31
C LEU A 35 -15.79 8.30 3.46
N SER A 36 -15.51 7.59 4.54
CA SER A 36 -14.19 7.00 4.77
C SER A 36 -13.87 5.99 3.69
N THR A 37 -12.61 5.92 3.32
CA THR A 37 -12.16 4.94 2.34
C THR A 37 -12.18 3.55 2.95
N ARG A 38 -12.48 2.55 2.13
CA ARG A 38 -12.59 1.14 2.57
C ARG A 38 -11.93 0.17 1.61
N ASN A 39 -11.62 0.64 0.42
CA ASN A 39 -11.04 -0.20 -0.62
C ASN A 39 -9.67 0.33 -0.95
N TYR A 40 -8.70 -0.56 -0.99
CA TYR A 40 -7.31 -0.17 -1.20
C TYR A 40 -6.70 -1.02 -2.29
N THR A 41 -5.88 -0.39 -3.12
CA THR A 41 -5.12 -1.07 -4.16
C THR A 41 -3.65 -0.79 -3.93
N LEU A 42 -2.86 -1.84 -3.94
CA LEU A 42 -1.41 -1.75 -3.86
C LEU A 42 -0.84 -2.30 -5.15
N THR A 43 -0.02 -1.50 -5.83
CA THR A 43 0.77 -1.96 -6.96
C THR A 43 2.24 -1.94 -6.55
N ALA A 44 2.92 -3.05 -6.78
CA ALA A 44 4.33 -3.19 -6.50
C ALA A 44 5.07 -3.48 -7.81
N LEU A 45 5.97 -2.58 -8.18
CA LEU A 45 6.88 -2.81 -9.30
C LEU A 45 8.20 -3.32 -8.71
N VAL A 46 8.55 -4.56 -9.03
CA VAL A 46 9.74 -5.23 -8.51
C VAL A 46 10.78 -5.34 -9.60
N GLN A 47 11.98 -4.86 -9.31
CA GLN A 47 13.12 -4.86 -10.22
C GLN A 47 14.33 -5.44 -9.54
N ASP A 48 15.24 -6.01 -10.33
CA ASP A 48 16.53 -6.53 -9.87
C ASP A 48 16.39 -7.55 -8.73
N ILE A 49 15.36 -8.36 -8.79
CA ILE A 49 15.10 -9.35 -7.74
C ILE A 49 16.22 -10.41 -7.74
N ASP A 50 16.64 -10.79 -6.54
CA ASP A 50 17.63 -11.86 -6.38
C ASP A 50 16.91 -13.21 -6.31
N THR A 51 16.18 -13.46 -5.23
CA THR A 51 15.39 -14.68 -5.06
C THR A 51 13.92 -14.36 -4.82
N SER A 52 13.65 -13.57 -3.78
CA SER A 52 12.28 -13.20 -3.46
C SER A 52 12.22 -11.91 -2.69
N VAL A 53 11.06 -11.26 -2.73
CA VAL A 53 10.73 -10.15 -1.87
C VAL A 53 9.36 -10.39 -1.26
N VAL A 54 9.12 -9.83 -0.07
CA VAL A 54 7.80 -9.84 0.57
C VAL A 54 7.32 -8.40 0.62
N VAL A 55 6.12 -8.17 0.10
CA VAL A 55 5.49 -6.86 0.10
C VAL A 55 4.19 -6.92 0.90
N ARG A 56 3.89 -5.83 1.58
CA ARG A 56 2.68 -5.73 2.40
C ARG A 56 1.98 -4.41 2.19
N LEU A 57 0.67 -4.44 2.29
CA LEU A 57 -0.12 -3.24 2.49
C LEU A 57 -0.56 -3.24 3.95
N GLU A 58 -0.20 -2.20 4.67
CA GLU A 58 -0.49 -2.08 6.10
C GLU A 58 -1.46 -0.95 6.35
N GLY A 59 -2.35 -1.16 7.30
CA GLY A 59 -3.32 -0.16 7.69
C GLY A 59 -3.36 0.04 9.19
N SER A 60 -3.85 1.19 9.60
CA SER A 60 -4.00 1.55 11.00
C SER A 60 -5.34 2.25 11.23
N VAL A 61 -6.06 1.80 12.23
CA VAL A 61 -7.33 2.41 12.65
C VAL A 61 -7.08 3.62 13.52
N ASP A 62 -6.04 3.59 14.36
CA ASP A 62 -5.73 4.69 15.27
C ASP A 62 -4.68 5.67 14.72
N GLY A 63 -4.06 5.33 13.61
CA GLY A 63 -3.02 6.15 12.99
C GLY A 63 -1.62 5.89 13.53
N THR A 64 -1.46 5.00 14.49
CA THR A 64 -0.18 4.72 15.16
C THR A 64 0.22 3.26 15.05
N ASN A 65 -0.72 2.36 15.26
CA ASN A 65 -0.47 0.92 15.26
C ASN A 65 -0.89 0.32 13.93
N PHE A 66 0.07 -0.25 13.21
CA PHE A 66 -0.16 -0.78 11.87
C PHE A 66 -0.14 -2.29 11.87
N ALA A 67 -0.98 -2.87 11.04
CA ALA A 67 -1.01 -4.32 10.81
C ALA A 67 -1.15 -4.58 9.32
N ALA A 68 -0.63 -5.70 8.87
CA ALA A 68 -0.72 -6.08 7.46
C ALA A 68 -2.15 -6.44 7.10
N MET A 69 -2.69 -5.81 6.07
CA MET A 69 -3.95 -6.20 5.45
C MET A 69 -3.70 -7.23 4.35
N ILE A 70 -2.55 -7.13 3.71
CA ILE A 70 -2.11 -8.04 2.68
C ILE A 70 -0.61 -8.27 2.85
N SER A 71 -0.16 -9.51 2.61
CA SER A 71 1.25 -9.85 2.62
C SER A 71 1.48 -10.91 1.54
N ASN A 72 2.36 -10.62 0.60
CA ASN A 72 2.63 -11.50 -0.53
C ASN A 72 4.10 -11.63 -0.81
N SER A 73 4.50 -12.83 -1.20
CA SER A 73 5.86 -13.13 -1.62
C SER A 73 5.91 -13.10 -3.14
N ILE A 74 6.91 -12.42 -3.68
CA ILE A 74 7.12 -12.25 -5.12
C ILE A 74 8.48 -12.83 -5.48
N THR A 75 8.52 -13.67 -6.50
CA THR A 75 9.74 -14.39 -6.88
C THR A 75 10.26 -14.03 -8.27
N ALA A 76 9.66 -13.07 -8.94
CA ALA A 76 10.11 -12.62 -10.26
C ALA A 76 9.90 -11.12 -10.40
N ASN A 77 10.73 -10.48 -11.22
CA ASN A 77 10.53 -9.09 -11.58
C ASN A 77 9.18 -8.90 -12.27
N GLY A 78 8.55 -7.77 -12.06
CA GLY A 78 7.29 -7.46 -12.71
C GLY A 78 6.48 -6.48 -11.91
N THR A 79 5.25 -6.27 -12.36
CA THR A 79 4.30 -5.38 -11.72
C THR A 79 3.15 -6.22 -11.17
N TYR A 80 2.88 -6.06 -9.90
CA TYR A 80 1.89 -6.86 -9.17
C TYR A 80 0.88 -5.95 -8.51
N THR A 81 -0.40 -6.29 -8.63
CA THR A 81 -1.48 -5.49 -8.06
C THR A 81 -2.32 -6.34 -7.12
N TYR A 82 -2.61 -5.79 -5.95
CA TYR A 82 -3.40 -6.43 -4.90
C TYR A 82 -4.49 -5.50 -4.43
N ASN A 83 -5.65 -6.06 -4.12
CA ASN A 83 -6.81 -5.30 -3.65
C ASN A 83 -7.26 -5.79 -2.28
N VAL A 84 -7.67 -4.84 -1.44
CA VAL A 84 -8.30 -5.12 -0.15
C VAL A 84 -9.59 -4.33 -0.09
N THR A 85 -10.68 -4.96 0.29
CA THR A 85 -11.97 -4.29 0.38
C THR A 85 -12.61 -4.51 1.75
N GLY A 86 -13.39 -3.53 2.19
CA GLY A 86 -14.17 -3.67 3.40
C GLY A 86 -13.44 -3.38 4.71
N PHE A 87 -12.26 -2.78 4.66
CA PHE A 87 -11.48 -2.47 5.85
C PHE A 87 -11.32 -0.95 6.00
N PRO A 88 -12.20 -0.28 6.74
CA PRO A 88 -12.02 1.15 6.97
C PRO A 88 -10.79 1.39 7.83
N MET A 89 -9.89 2.23 7.36
CA MET A 89 -8.64 2.57 8.02
C MET A 89 -8.49 4.08 8.12
N LYS A 90 -7.73 4.54 9.09
CA LYS A 90 -7.38 5.95 9.22
C LYS A 90 -6.16 6.27 8.37
N LYS A 91 -5.16 5.40 8.38
CA LYS A 91 -3.93 5.57 7.62
C LYS A 91 -3.51 4.25 6.98
N ILE A 92 -2.81 4.36 5.86
CA ILE A 92 -2.21 3.20 5.19
C ILE A 92 -0.75 3.49 4.85
N ARG A 93 0.02 2.42 4.64
CA ARG A 93 1.38 2.49 4.13
C ARG A 93 1.72 1.19 3.43
N ALA A 94 2.70 1.22 2.55
CA ALA A 94 3.25 0.01 1.95
C ALA A 94 4.54 -0.37 2.67
N ASN A 95 4.83 -1.65 2.70
CA ASN A 95 6.02 -2.19 3.36
C ASN A 95 6.75 -3.15 2.43
N PHE A 96 7.98 -2.80 2.08
CA PHE A 96 8.93 -3.73 1.50
C PHE A 96 9.52 -4.50 2.68
N PHE A 97 8.84 -5.58 3.06
CA PHE A 97 9.08 -6.22 4.34
C PHE A 97 10.40 -6.95 4.40
N GLN A 98 10.76 -7.62 3.32
CA GLN A 98 11.92 -8.51 3.33
C GLN A 98 12.38 -8.76 1.90
N ARG A 99 13.68 -8.98 1.73
CA ARG A 99 14.24 -9.53 0.50
C ARG A 99 15.15 -10.68 0.85
N THR A 100 15.26 -11.65 -0.05
CA THR A 100 16.02 -12.87 0.15
C THR A 100 16.95 -13.08 -1.03
N GLY A 101 18.13 -13.62 -0.77
CA GLY A 101 19.07 -14.03 -1.81
C GLY A 101 20.07 -12.99 -2.22
N GLY A 102 19.95 -11.76 -1.72
CA GLY A 102 20.87 -10.67 -2.08
C GLY A 102 20.32 -9.31 -1.69
N ASN A 103 21.00 -8.27 -2.17
CA ASN A 103 20.72 -6.89 -1.77
C ASN A 103 20.34 -5.99 -2.97
N ASN A 104 19.93 -6.57 -4.08
CA ASN A 104 19.71 -5.79 -5.30
C ASN A 104 18.27 -5.42 -5.55
N ALA A 105 17.31 -6.14 -4.99
CA ALA A 105 15.90 -5.93 -5.26
C ALA A 105 15.44 -4.52 -4.90
N ILE A 106 14.70 -3.91 -5.82
CA ILE A 106 14.13 -2.58 -5.67
C ILE A 106 12.62 -2.71 -5.85
N VAL A 107 11.86 -2.07 -4.97
CA VAL A 107 10.40 -2.10 -5.03
C VAL A 107 9.86 -0.68 -5.07
N THR A 108 9.05 -0.40 -6.08
CA THR A 108 8.32 0.86 -6.19
C THR A 108 6.85 0.59 -5.96
N PHE A 109 6.26 1.27 -4.99
CA PHE A 109 4.85 1.11 -4.66
C PHE A 109 4.01 2.24 -5.22
N GLN A 110 2.78 1.89 -5.59
CA GLN A 110 1.72 2.85 -5.88
C GLN A 110 0.49 2.40 -5.10
N LEU A 111 -0.17 3.35 -4.47
CA LEU A 111 -1.32 3.05 -3.63
C LEU A 111 -2.52 3.86 -4.09
N ALA A 112 -3.69 3.27 -4.00
CA ALA A 112 -4.96 3.95 -4.20
C ALA A 112 -5.92 3.58 -3.09
N ALA A 113 -6.77 4.51 -2.70
CA ALA A 113 -7.76 4.31 -1.64
C ALA A 113 -9.08 4.93 -2.06
N ASN A 114 -10.14 4.17 -1.85
CA ASN A 114 -11.45 4.59 -2.35
C ASN A 114 -12.56 4.10 -1.45
#